data_473a4a711dfbd0dc91d0681d4be0c6bb
#
_entry.id   473a4a711dfbd0dc91d0681d4be0c6bb
#
_cell.length_a   1.000
_cell.length_b   1.000
_cell.length_c   1.000
_cell.angle_alpha   90.00
_cell.angle_beta   90.00
_cell.angle_gamma   90.00
#
_symmetry.space_group_name_H-M   'P 1'
#
loop_
_entity.id
_entity.type
_entity.pdbx_description
1 polymer ?
#
loop_
_entity_poly.entity_id
_entity_poly.type
_entity_poly.pdbx_seq_one_letter_code
_entity_poly.pdbx_strand_id
1 'polypeptide(L)'
;KTKIVFNSEWLGKLGTEGMIRLASNYTVARMLERDDFKKRFGNNQPIAIHEFIYPLLQGYDSVALEADVELGGTDQKFNLLVGRELQKSAGQKPQVAITLPLLVGLDGEKKMSKSLGNYIGVTDAPSDMFGKIMSISDELMWDWYNLLSFRPLTEIAELKAEVANGKNPRDVKILLAKEIIARFHEFIYIVVNVIV
;
A
#
# COMPACT_ATOMS: atom_id res chain seq x y z
N LYS A 1 1.78 -21.83 1.78
CA LYS A 1 3.14 -21.37 1.43
C LYS A 1 3.01 -20.32 0.34
N THR A 2 3.58 -19.13 0.53
CA THR A 2 3.55 -18.04 -0.46
C THR A 2 4.22 -18.49 -1.76
N LYS A 3 3.55 -18.24 -2.90
CA LYS A 3 4.10 -18.45 -4.23
C LYS A 3 4.54 -17.11 -4.82
N ILE A 4 5.77 -17.03 -5.31
CA ILE A 4 6.28 -15.88 -6.04
C ILE A 4 6.15 -16.18 -7.53
N VAL A 5 5.56 -15.26 -8.29
CA VAL A 5 5.34 -15.36 -9.74
C VAL A 5 5.72 -14.05 -10.41
N PHE A 6 6.05 -14.10 -11.69
CA PHE A 6 6.42 -12.94 -12.48
C PHE A 6 5.43 -12.76 -13.63
N ASN A 7 4.86 -11.58 -13.77
CA ASN A 7 3.88 -11.30 -14.81
C ASN A 7 4.44 -11.40 -16.24
N SER A 8 5.74 -11.36 -16.43
CA SER A 8 6.39 -11.66 -17.71
C SER A 8 6.06 -13.07 -18.24
N GLU A 9 5.67 -14.00 -17.36
CA GLU A 9 5.30 -15.37 -17.73
C GLU A 9 4.02 -15.42 -18.58
N TRP A 10 3.09 -14.50 -18.38
CA TRP A 10 1.84 -14.41 -19.15
C TRP A 10 1.78 -13.18 -20.06
N LEU A 11 2.27 -12.01 -19.64
CA LEU A 11 2.27 -10.82 -20.48
C LEU A 11 3.16 -10.98 -21.71
N GLY A 12 4.31 -11.65 -21.58
CA GLY A 12 5.18 -11.94 -22.71
C GLY A 12 4.56 -12.84 -23.78
N LYS A 13 3.54 -13.61 -23.43
CA LYS A 13 2.83 -14.51 -24.35
C LYS A 13 1.68 -13.84 -25.10
N LEU A 14 1.25 -12.65 -24.66
CA LEU A 14 0.11 -11.95 -25.30
C LEU A 14 0.39 -11.60 -26.76
N GLY A 15 1.60 -11.15 -27.07
CA GLY A 15 1.93 -10.64 -28.40
C GLY A 15 1.08 -9.44 -28.79
N THR A 16 1.19 -9.00 -30.05
CA THR A 16 0.45 -7.83 -30.55
C THR A 16 -1.06 -8.07 -30.58
N GLU A 17 -1.50 -9.24 -31.04
CA GLU A 17 -2.92 -9.59 -31.05
C GLU A 17 -3.54 -9.62 -29.67
N GLY A 18 -2.87 -10.25 -28.70
CA GLY A 18 -3.34 -10.30 -27.33
C GLY A 18 -3.43 -8.91 -26.69
N MET A 19 -2.48 -8.02 -26.99
CA MET A 19 -2.51 -6.62 -26.52
C MET A 19 -3.69 -5.84 -27.09
N ILE A 20 -3.98 -6.00 -28.39
CA ILE A 20 -5.14 -5.35 -29.02
C ILE A 20 -6.43 -5.88 -28.40
N ARG A 21 -6.54 -7.20 -28.23
CA ARG A 21 -7.68 -7.85 -27.60
C ARG A 21 -7.87 -7.40 -26.15
N LEU A 22 -6.78 -7.26 -25.37
CA LEU A 22 -6.82 -6.74 -24.02
C LEU A 22 -7.31 -5.28 -24.00
N ALA A 23 -6.77 -4.42 -24.87
CA ALA A 23 -7.15 -3.02 -24.98
C ALA A 23 -8.62 -2.84 -25.40
N SER A 24 -9.19 -3.76 -26.19
CA SER A 24 -10.59 -3.68 -26.63
C SER A 24 -11.63 -3.88 -25.51
N ASN A 25 -11.22 -4.40 -24.35
CA ASN A 25 -12.11 -4.58 -23.19
C ASN A 25 -12.39 -3.28 -22.42
N TYR A 26 -11.71 -2.19 -22.75
CA TYR A 26 -11.82 -0.95 -21.98
C TYR A 26 -11.86 0.27 -22.90
N THR A 27 -12.63 1.28 -22.53
CA THR A 27 -12.76 2.50 -23.33
C THR A 27 -11.88 3.62 -22.80
N VAL A 28 -11.47 4.54 -23.68
CA VAL A 28 -10.77 5.77 -23.29
C VAL A 28 -11.60 6.59 -22.30
N ALA A 29 -12.92 6.66 -22.48
CA ALA A 29 -13.81 7.37 -21.55
C ALA A 29 -13.71 6.82 -20.13
N ARG A 30 -13.67 5.48 -19.97
CA ARG A 30 -13.50 4.85 -18.65
C ARG A 30 -12.08 5.05 -18.08
N MET A 31 -11.05 5.06 -18.93
CA MET A 31 -9.69 5.39 -18.47
C MET A 31 -9.63 6.81 -17.90
N LEU A 32 -10.34 7.76 -18.50
CA LEU A 32 -10.41 9.15 -18.05
C LEU A 32 -11.22 9.35 -16.75
N GLU A 33 -11.86 8.32 -16.21
CA GLU A 33 -12.47 8.35 -14.86
C GLU A 33 -11.40 8.31 -13.76
N ARG A 34 -10.17 7.83 -14.04
CA ARG A 34 -9.06 7.86 -13.08
C ARG A 34 -8.67 9.31 -12.77
N ASP A 35 -8.61 9.67 -11.50
CA ASP A 35 -8.48 11.05 -11.03
C ASP A 35 -7.31 11.82 -11.66
N ASP A 36 -6.14 11.20 -11.80
CA ASP A 36 -4.97 11.83 -12.41
C ASP A 36 -5.16 12.07 -13.92
N PHE A 37 -5.72 11.09 -14.64
CA PHE A 37 -6.03 11.26 -16.06
C PHE A 37 -7.11 12.34 -16.28
N LYS A 38 -8.16 12.33 -15.46
CA LYS A 38 -9.22 13.33 -15.51
C LYS A 38 -8.66 14.75 -15.30
N LYS A 39 -7.80 14.93 -14.30
CA LYS A 39 -7.15 16.23 -14.03
C LYS A 39 -6.24 16.66 -15.15
N ARG A 40 -5.37 15.76 -15.64
CA ARG A 40 -4.43 16.07 -16.74
C ARG A 40 -5.17 16.37 -18.03
N PHE A 41 -6.18 15.58 -18.37
CA PHE A 41 -6.99 15.81 -19.56
C PHE A 41 -7.73 17.14 -19.49
N GLY A 42 -8.36 17.47 -18.36
CA GLY A 42 -9.05 18.73 -18.15
C GLY A 42 -8.13 19.96 -18.18
N ASN A 43 -6.85 19.78 -17.86
CA ASN A 43 -5.82 20.84 -17.89
C ASN A 43 -5.02 20.85 -19.22
N ASN A 44 -5.45 20.13 -20.25
CA ASN A 44 -4.72 19.95 -21.50
C ASN A 44 -3.27 19.48 -21.34
N GLN A 45 -2.99 18.72 -20.28
CA GLN A 45 -1.70 18.10 -20.06
C GLN A 45 -1.58 16.78 -20.83
N PRO A 46 -0.42 16.45 -21.41
CA PRO A 46 -0.26 15.26 -22.23
C PRO A 46 -0.46 13.98 -21.41
N ILE A 47 -1.15 13.01 -22.00
CA ILE A 47 -1.27 11.64 -21.51
C ILE A 47 -0.77 10.72 -22.62
N ALA A 48 0.28 9.96 -22.36
CA ALA A 48 0.81 9.04 -23.36
C ALA A 48 -0.03 7.76 -23.43
N ILE A 49 -0.14 7.16 -24.61
CA ILE A 49 -0.97 5.96 -24.84
C ILE A 49 -0.58 4.80 -23.94
N HIS A 50 0.70 4.59 -23.69
CA HIS A 50 1.16 3.52 -22.81
C HIS A 50 0.66 3.67 -21.35
N GLU A 51 0.36 4.88 -20.90
CA GLU A 51 -0.22 5.11 -19.59
C GLU A 51 -1.64 4.54 -19.46
N PHE A 52 -2.40 4.49 -20.55
CA PHE A 52 -3.69 3.79 -20.59
C PHE A 52 -3.55 2.26 -20.64
N ILE A 53 -2.44 1.77 -21.15
CA ILE A 53 -2.18 0.32 -21.23
C ILE A 53 -1.80 -0.25 -19.87
N TYR A 54 -1.10 0.51 -19.02
CA TYR A 54 -0.61 0.04 -17.72
C TYR A 54 -1.72 -0.53 -16.81
N PRO A 55 -2.87 0.14 -16.58
CA PRO A 55 -3.96 -0.42 -15.80
C PRO A 55 -4.52 -1.73 -16.36
N LEU A 56 -4.49 -1.90 -17.69
CA LEU A 56 -4.94 -3.12 -18.34
C LEU A 56 -3.97 -4.28 -18.12
N LEU A 57 -2.65 -4.01 -18.16
CA LEU A 57 -1.63 -5.01 -17.88
C LEU A 57 -1.73 -5.49 -16.42
N GLN A 58 -1.85 -4.55 -15.48
CA GLN A 58 -2.04 -4.86 -14.07
C GLN A 58 -3.35 -5.65 -13.84
N GLY A 59 -4.45 -5.22 -14.47
CA GLY A 59 -5.73 -5.92 -14.38
C GLY A 59 -5.69 -7.32 -15.00
N TYR A 60 -4.88 -7.53 -16.03
CA TYR A 60 -4.69 -8.85 -16.62
C TYR A 60 -3.91 -9.82 -15.71
N ASP A 61 -3.08 -9.32 -14.82
CA ASP A 61 -2.44 -10.14 -13.79
C ASP A 61 -3.49 -10.85 -12.92
N SER A 62 -4.58 -10.17 -12.56
CA SER A 62 -5.70 -10.76 -11.82
C SER A 62 -6.40 -11.87 -12.60
N VAL A 63 -6.53 -11.71 -13.94
CA VAL A 63 -7.09 -12.74 -14.83
C VAL A 63 -6.16 -13.94 -14.91
N ALA A 64 -4.86 -13.71 -15.13
CA ALA A 64 -3.86 -14.77 -15.29
C ALA A 64 -3.66 -15.59 -13.99
N LEU A 65 -3.83 -14.96 -12.85
CA LEU A 65 -3.72 -15.60 -11.53
C LEU A 65 -5.05 -16.20 -11.05
N GLU A 66 -6.16 -15.97 -11.75
CA GLU A 66 -7.51 -16.34 -11.29
C GLU A 66 -7.75 -15.84 -9.85
N ALA A 67 -7.36 -14.60 -9.57
CA ALA A 67 -7.32 -14.07 -8.22
C ALA A 67 -8.73 -13.98 -7.61
N ASP A 68 -8.92 -14.50 -6.39
CA ASP A 68 -10.15 -14.37 -5.60
C ASP A 68 -10.17 -13.06 -4.80
N VAL A 69 -9.02 -12.60 -4.34
CA VAL A 69 -8.85 -11.38 -3.53
C VAL A 69 -7.58 -10.68 -3.95
N GLU A 70 -7.66 -9.37 -4.17
CA GLU A 70 -6.50 -8.53 -4.42
C GLU A 70 -6.42 -7.40 -3.39
N LEU A 71 -5.21 -7.19 -2.83
CA LEU A 71 -4.93 -6.17 -1.82
C LEU A 71 -4.14 -5.02 -2.47
N GLY A 72 -4.51 -3.78 -2.16
CA GLY A 72 -3.77 -2.62 -2.62
C GLY A 72 -3.94 -1.40 -1.74
N GLY A 73 -3.19 -0.34 -2.03
CA GLY A 73 -3.45 0.97 -1.46
C GLY A 73 -4.70 1.62 -2.07
N THR A 74 -5.25 2.61 -1.40
CA THR A 74 -6.41 3.38 -1.93
C THR A 74 -6.10 4.04 -3.27
N ASP A 75 -4.84 4.37 -3.54
CA ASP A 75 -4.36 4.88 -4.82
C ASP A 75 -4.43 3.86 -5.96
N GLN A 76 -4.50 2.55 -5.66
CA GLN A 76 -4.60 1.46 -6.62
C GLN A 76 -6.04 1.04 -6.92
N LYS A 77 -7.03 1.64 -6.25
CA LYS A 77 -8.45 1.23 -6.36
C LYS A 77 -8.94 1.14 -7.80
N PHE A 78 -8.60 2.13 -8.64
CA PHE A 78 -8.97 2.12 -10.06
C PHE A 78 -8.42 0.88 -10.76
N ASN A 79 -7.13 0.58 -10.62
CA ASN A 79 -6.48 -0.54 -11.28
C ASN A 79 -7.05 -1.89 -10.80
N LEU A 80 -7.34 -2.04 -9.50
CA LEU A 80 -7.99 -3.23 -8.95
C LEU A 80 -9.39 -3.45 -9.55
N LEU A 81 -10.13 -2.36 -9.78
CA LEU A 81 -11.45 -2.43 -10.42
C LEU A 81 -11.35 -2.79 -11.90
N VAL A 82 -10.29 -2.35 -12.61
CA VAL A 82 -10.01 -2.81 -13.99
C VAL A 82 -9.81 -4.32 -14.02
N GLY A 83 -9.06 -4.89 -13.05
CA GLY A 83 -8.88 -6.34 -12.92
C GLY A 83 -10.21 -7.10 -12.82
N ARG A 84 -11.14 -6.59 -12.01
CA ARG A 84 -12.49 -7.17 -11.88
C ARG A 84 -13.28 -7.18 -13.20
N GLU A 85 -13.21 -6.09 -13.96
CA GLU A 85 -13.90 -6.01 -15.27
C GLU A 85 -13.26 -6.96 -16.29
N LEU A 86 -11.93 -7.08 -16.29
CA LEU A 86 -11.24 -8.03 -17.16
C LEU A 86 -11.54 -9.48 -16.81
N GLN A 87 -11.64 -9.82 -15.52
CA GLN A 87 -12.08 -11.14 -15.06
C GLN A 87 -13.48 -11.47 -15.56
N LYS A 88 -14.45 -10.53 -15.49
CA LYS A 88 -15.80 -10.72 -16.05
C LYS A 88 -15.74 -11.00 -17.56
N SER A 89 -14.94 -10.21 -18.30
CA SER A 89 -14.78 -10.39 -19.75
C SER A 89 -14.16 -11.74 -20.09
N ALA A 90 -13.33 -12.28 -19.21
CA ALA A 90 -12.72 -13.61 -19.34
C ALA A 90 -13.63 -14.76 -18.82
N GLY A 91 -14.86 -14.47 -18.38
CA GLY A 91 -15.79 -15.46 -17.84
C GLY A 91 -15.46 -15.93 -16.43
N GLN A 92 -14.58 -15.21 -15.72
CA GLN A 92 -14.20 -15.51 -14.34
C GLN A 92 -15.10 -14.79 -13.34
N LYS A 93 -15.17 -15.31 -12.11
CA LYS A 93 -15.77 -14.59 -10.98
C LYS A 93 -14.89 -13.40 -10.61
N PRO A 94 -15.44 -12.17 -10.56
CA PRO A 94 -14.65 -11.01 -10.19
C PRO A 94 -14.12 -11.11 -8.75
N GLN A 95 -12.85 -10.82 -8.57
CA GLN A 95 -12.17 -10.80 -7.29
C GLN A 95 -12.75 -9.79 -6.29
N VAL A 96 -12.51 -9.99 -5.03
CA VAL A 96 -12.72 -8.99 -3.99
C VAL A 96 -11.52 -8.06 -3.95
N ALA A 97 -11.73 -6.77 -4.14
CA ALA A 97 -10.68 -5.75 -3.99
C ALA A 97 -10.74 -5.17 -2.56
N ILE A 98 -9.64 -5.31 -1.82
CA ILE A 98 -9.49 -4.73 -0.48
C ILE A 98 -8.45 -3.62 -0.57
N THR A 99 -8.84 -2.39 -0.23
CA THR A 99 -7.92 -1.25 -0.24
C THR A 99 -7.67 -0.72 1.17
N LEU A 100 -6.41 -0.41 1.45
CA LEU A 100 -5.97 0.17 2.71
C LEU A 100 -5.48 1.60 2.48
N PRO A 101 -5.65 2.51 3.46
CA PRO A 101 -5.03 3.82 3.41
C PRO A 101 -3.52 3.72 3.21
N LEU A 102 -2.94 4.72 2.53
CA LEU A 102 -1.50 4.81 2.35
C LEU A 102 -0.83 5.17 3.67
N LEU A 103 0.21 4.43 4.02
CA LEU A 103 1.04 4.77 5.17
C LEU A 103 1.87 6.02 4.84
N VAL A 104 1.73 7.06 5.66
CA VAL A 104 2.55 8.26 5.58
C VAL A 104 3.95 7.95 6.11
N GLY A 105 4.98 8.45 5.44
CA GLY A 105 6.37 8.21 5.80
C GLY A 105 6.84 9.08 6.96
N LEU A 106 8.15 8.98 7.26
CA LEU A 106 8.79 9.70 8.38
C LEU A 106 8.66 11.22 8.30
N ASP A 107 8.47 11.76 7.08
CA ASP A 107 8.28 13.18 6.83
C ASP A 107 6.90 13.73 7.27
N GLY A 108 5.95 12.85 7.59
CA GLY A 108 4.60 13.22 8.02
C GLY A 108 3.68 13.74 6.92
N GLU A 109 4.12 13.76 5.67
CA GLU A 109 3.37 14.35 4.55
C GLU A 109 3.17 13.37 3.39
N LYS A 110 4.25 12.74 2.92
CA LYS A 110 4.24 11.89 1.72
C LYS A 110 4.06 10.43 2.09
N LYS A 111 3.50 9.66 1.17
CA LYS A 111 3.43 8.20 1.35
C LYS A 111 4.83 7.64 1.58
N MET A 112 4.92 6.65 2.48
CA MET A 112 6.17 5.94 2.73
C MET A 112 6.69 5.28 1.45
N SER A 113 7.95 5.58 1.10
CA SER A 113 8.55 5.08 -0.13
C SER A 113 10.07 4.99 -0.03
N LYS A 114 10.64 3.95 -0.60
CA LYS A 114 12.11 3.81 -0.73
C LYS A 114 12.72 4.95 -1.55
N SER A 115 12.06 5.35 -2.64
CA SER A 115 12.55 6.42 -3.53
C SER A 115 12.58 7.80 -2.87
N LEU A 116 11.74 8.02 -1.85
CA LEU A 116 11.71 9.27 -1.07
C LEU A 116 12.62 9.22 0.17
N GLY A 117 13.15 8.05 0.53
CA GLY A 117 13.99 7.89 1.72
C GLY A 117 13.24 8.06 3.05
N ASN A 118 11.90 8.20 3.04
CA ASN A 118 11.06 8.44 4.20
C ASN A 118 10.47 7.16 4.80
N TYR A 119 11.21 6.04 4.72
CA TYR A 119 10.72 4.71 5.07
C TYR A 119 11.50 4.06 6.21
N ILE A 120 10.89 3.03 6.79
CA ILE A 120 11.53 2.07 7.69
C ILE A 120 11.59 0.73 6.96
N GLY A 121 12.80 0.19 6.78
CA GLY A 121 12.99 -1.13 6.19
C GLY A 121 12.70 -2.22 7.22
N VAL A 122 12.02 -3.29 6.78
CA VAL A 122 11.76 -4.46 7.63
C VAL A 122 13.05 -5.24 7.97
N THR A 123 14.14 -4.95 7.27
CA THR A 123 15.48 -5.49 7.50
C THR A 123 16.43 -4.49 8.16
N ASP A 124 15.96 -3.28 8.51
CA ASP A 124 16.75 -2.32 9.26
C ASP A 124 17.09 -2.88 10.64
N ALA A 125 18.23 -2.49 11.22
CA ALA A 125 18.58 -2.89 12.57
C ALA A 125 17.52 -2.41 13.58
N PRO A 126 17.25 -3.16 14.67
CA PRO A 126 16.26 -2.78 15.69
C PRO A 126 16.43 -1.37 16.25
N SER A 127 17.69 -0.95 16.47
CA SER A 127 18.03 0.40 16.93
C SER A 127 17.65 1.48 15.93
N ASP A 128 17.87 1.21 14.63
CA ASP A 128 17.55 2.16 13.56
C ASP A 128 16.03 2.28 13.38
N MET A 129 15.32 1.13 13.38
CA MET A 129 13.86 1.12 13.38
C MET A 129 13.30 1.92 14.54
N PHE A 130 13.84 1.70 15.76
CA PHE A 130 13.43 2.41 16.96
C PHE A 130 13.65 3.93 16.83
N GLY A 131 14.85 4.35 16.44
CA GLY A 131 15.18 5.76 16.24
C GLY A 131 14.26 6.44 15.22
N LYS A 132 14.00 5.78 14.10
CA LYS A 132 13.08 6.26 13.06
C LYS A 132 11.64 6.38 13.58
N ILE A 133 11.11 5.40 14.31
CA ILE A 133 9.76 5.46 14.90
C ILE A 133 9.69 6.58 15.94
N MET A 134 10.72 6.75 16.77
CA MET A 134 10.75 7.81 17.76
C MET A 134 10.83 9.22 17.16
N SER A 135 11.29 9.37 15.91
CA SER A 135 11.42 10.66 15.22
C SER A 135 10.13 11.19 14.61
N ILE A 136 9.08 10.36 14.46
CA ILE A 136 7.81 10.84 13.90
C ILE A 136 7.10 11.80 14.84
N SER A 137 6.22 12.66 14.30
CA SER A 137 5.39 13.55 15.12
C SER A 137 4.40 12.77 15.98
N ASP A 138 3.87 13.40 17.03
CA ASP A 138 2.89 12.77 17.90
C ASP A 138 1.54 12.57 17.19
N GLU A 139 1.22 13.43 16.22
CA GLU A 139 0.04 13.29 15.36
C GLU A 139 0.17 12.06 14.47
N LEU A 140 1.29 11.92 13.76
CA LEU A 140 1.57 10.79 12.87
C LEU A 140 1.61 9.45 13.62
N MET A 141 2.04 9.46 14.89
CA MET A 141 2.03 8.28 15.73
C MET A 141 0.65 7.62 15.81
N TRP A 142 -0.43 8.40 15.85
CA TRP A 142 -1.79 7.86 15.93
C TRP A 142 -2.25 7.21 14.63
N ASP A 143 -1.85 7.76 13.49
CA ASP A 143 -2.09 7.14 12.19
C ASP A 143 -1.35 5.80 12.08
N TRP A 144 -0.13 5.75 12.57
CA TRP A 144 0.64 4.51 12.59
C TRP A 144 0.07 3.49 13.57
N TYR A 145 -0.46 3.91 14.72
CA TYR A 145 -1.21 3.01 15.59
C TYR A 145 -2.41 2.40 14.88
N ASN A 146 -3.20 3.21 14.19
CA ASN A 146 -4.39 2.74 13.47
C ASN A 146 -4.07 1.78 12.31
N LEU A 147 -2.94 1.97 11.63
CA LEU A 147 -2.58 1.21 10.44
C LEU A 147 -1.64 0.02 10.71
N LEU A 148 -0.81 0.13 11.74
CA LEU A 148 0.27 -0.83 11.99
C LEU A 148 0.11 -1.62 13.29
N SER A 149 -0.61 -1.13 14.31
CA SER A 149 -0.79 -1.84 15.56
C SER A 149 -1.81 -2.97 15.43
N PHE A 150 -1.60 -4.06 16.16
CA PHE A 150 -2.60 -5.14 16.32
C PHE A 150 -3.47 -4.94 17.56
N ARG A 151 -3.30 -3.81 18.28
CA ARG A 151 -4.15 -3.48 19.42
C ARG A 151 -5.59 -3.20 18.96
N PRO A 152 -6.58 -3.56 19.76
CA PRO A 152 -7.95 -3.15 19.52
C PRO A 152 -8.08 -1.61 19.46
N LEU A 153 -8.98 -1.10 18.62
CA LEU A 153 -9.22 0.35 18.51
C LEU A 153 -9.63 0.99 19.85
N THR A 154 -10.26 0.23 20.75
CA THR A 154 -10.60 0.67 22.12
C THR A 154 -9.34 0.97 22.93
N GLU A 155 -8.33 0.11 22.89
CA GLU A 155 -7.06 0.33 23.59
C GLU A 155 -6.29 1.52 23.01
N ILE A 156 -6.31 1.69 21.68
CA ILE A 156 -5.71 2.87 21.04
C ILE A 156 -6.41 4.15 21.47
N ALA A 157 -7.75 4.13 21.61
CA ALA A 157 -8.52 5.26 22.10
C ALA A 157 -8.21 5.57 23.57
N GLU A 158 -8.01 4.56 24.41
CA GLU A 158 -7.60 4.72 25.81
C GLU A 158 -6.21 5.37 25.92
N LEU A 159 -5.22 4.86 25.14
CA LEU A 159 -3.88 5.47 25.10
C LEU A 159 -3.93 6.93 24.64
N LYS A 160 -4.79 7.27 23.69
CA LYS A 160 -5.00 8.64 23.21
C LYS A 160 -5.60 9.53 24.31
N ALA A 161 -6.57 9.02 25.06
CA ALA A 161 -7.16 9.71 26.19
C ALA A 161 -6.16 9.91 27.34
N GLU A 162 -5.31 8.91 27.64
CA GLU A 162 -4.25 9.04 28.63
C GLU A 162 -3.25 10.15 28.29
N VAL A 163 -2.86 10.26 27.00
CA VAL A 163 -1.98 11.34 26.52
C VAL A 163 -2.67 12.69 26.66
N ALA A 164 -3.96 12.80 26.31
CA ALA A 164 -4.74 14.02 26.50
C ALA A 164 -4.84 14.43 27.98
N ASN A 165 -4.77 13.47 28.91
CA ASN A 165 -4.77 13.67 30.35
C ASN A 165 -3.37 13.83 30.97
N GLY A 166 -2.33 14.03 30.17
CA GLY A 166 -0.98 14.38 30.63
C GLY A 166 0.05 13.26 30.63
N LYS A 167 -0.29 12.06 30.11
CA LYS A 167 0.72 11.02 29.86
C LYS A 167 1.67 11.47 28.75
N ASN A 168 2.97 11.20 28.93
CA ASN A 168 3.96 11.59 27.96
C ASN A 168 3.77 10.82 26.63
N PRO A 169 3.58 11.48 25.49
CA PRO A 169 3.45 10.83 24.17
C PRO A 169 4.65 9.93 23.84
N ARG A 170 5.84 10.29 24.33
CA ARG A 170 7.06 9.48 24.17
C ARG A 170 6.86 8.04 24.66
N ASP A 171 6.20 7.85 25.81
CA ASP A 171 6.02 6.51 26.38
C ASP A 171 5.11 5.67 25.52
N VAL A 172 4.07 6.28 24.95
CA VAL A 172 3.15 5.63 24.02
C VAL A 172 3.85 5.30 22.69
N LYS A 173 4.71 6.20 22.20
CA LYS A 173 5.52 5.97 21.00
C LYS A 173 6.52 4.82 21.18
N ILE A 174 7.11 4.68 22.39
CA ILE A 174 7.96 3.52 22.74
C ILE A 174 7.18 2.21 22.65
N LEU A 175 5.91 2.18 23.11
CA LEU A 175 5.08 0.97 23.01
C LEU A 175 4.85 0.58 21.54
N LEU A 176 4.54 1.54 20.67
CA LEU A 176 4.38 1.31 19.24
C LEU A 176 5.67 0.81 18.61
N ALA A 177 6.80 1.44 18.92
CA ALA A 177 8.12 1.05 18.41
C ALA A 177 8.45 -0.41 18.76
N LYS A 178 8.27 -0.78 20.03
CA LYS A 178 8.49 -2.16 20.48
C LYS A 178 7.58 -3.15 19.76
N GLU A 179 6.31 -2.81 19.56
CA GLU A 179 5.35 -3.66 18.86
C GLU A 179 5.74 -3.87 17.40
N ILE A 180 6.12 -2.80 16.68
CA ILE A 180 6.52 -2.90 15.28
C ILE A 180 7.82 -3.70 15.14
N ILE A 181 8.84 -3.42 15.94
CA ILE A 181 10.14 -4.09 15.88
C ILE A 181 10.00 -5.58 16.19
N ALA A 182 9.18 -5.95 17.18
CA ALA A 182 8.95 -7.34 17.56
C ALA A 182 8.41 -8.24 16.44
N ARG A 183 7.84 -7.67 15.37
CA ARG A 183 7.36 -8.43 14.20
C ARG A 183 8.46 -8.89 13.27
N PHE A 184 9.58 -8.20 13.26
CA PHE A 184 10.67 -8.40 12.31
C PHE A 184 11.94 -8.93 12.94
N HIS A 185 12.05 -8.80 14.29
CA HIS A 185 13.22 -9.18 15.06
C HIS A 185 12.83 -10.01 16.28
N GLU A 186 13.73 -10.89 16.73
CA GLU A 186 13.54 -11.67 17.93
C GLU A 186 13.48 -10.77 19.18
N PHE A 187 12.62 -11.14 20.12
CA PHE A 187 12.32 -10.36 21.32
C PHE A 187 13.58 -10.02 22.18
N ILE A 188 14.61 -10.89 22.16
CA ILE A 188 15.85 -10.69 22.91
C ILE A 188 16.60 -9.42 22.48
N TYR A 189 16.61 -9.11 21.17
CA TYR A 189 17.29 -7.92 20.64
C TYR A 189 16.58 -6.62 21.06
N ILE A 190 15.28 -6.66 21.25
CA ILE A 190 14.49 -5.47 21.61
C ILE A 190 14.75 -5.03 23.04
N VAL A 191 14.95 -5.98 23.95
CA VAL A 191 15.17 -5.66 25.38
C VAL A 191 16.57 -5.12 25.62
N VAL A 192 17.59 -5.61 24.90
CA VAL A 192 19.00 -5.23 25.15
C VAL A 192 19.41 -3.95 24.42
N ASN A 193 18.86 -3.67 23.23
CA ASN A 193 19.31 -2.53 22.41
C ASN A 193 18.43 -1.28 22.47
N VAL A 194 17.28 -1.33 23.16
CA VAL A 194 16.34 -0.19 23.25
C VAL A 194 16.26 0.43 24.63
N ILE A 195 16.96 -0.12 25.63
CA ILE A 195 17.01 0.38 27.02
C ILE A 195 18.28 1.22 27.31
N VAL A 196 18.99 1.70 26.30
CA VAL A 196 20.11 2.64 26.49
C VAL A 196 19.70 4.06 26.17
#